data_db176910187ebd72cd5deb10e698f321
#
_entry.id   db176910187ebd72cd5deb10e698f321
#
_cell.length_a   1.000
_cell.length_b   1.000
_cell.length_c   1.000
_cell.angle_alpha   90.00
_cell.angle_beta   90.00
_cell.angle_gamma   90.00
#
_symmetry.space_group_name_H-M   'P 1'
#
loop_
_entity.id
_entity.type
_entity.pdbx_description
1 polymer ?
#
loop_
_entity_poly.entity_id
_entity_poly.type
_entity_poly.pdbx_seq_one_letter_code
_entity_poly.pdbx_strand_id
1 'polypeptide(L)'
;MRAVFINAVDRRVEEIEIENKLEAFYARIGCEMIEPIALGRKFVMIVDEEGKLRNWKVGFRLGDAEGIAGNALIVCEKSNGDFTDCRLPAGLIAGMTEFLDLEKTPLPPPAFGIAMLTDLRPESIEKAQAEALRDLEQHRR
;
A
#
# COMPACT_ATOMS: atom_id res chain seq x y z
N MET A 1 -10.37 -9.74 7.88
CA MET A 1 -8.90 -9.59 7.73
C MET A 1 -8.50 -8.17 8.04
N ARG A 2 -7.48 -8.01 8.84
CA ARG A 2 -6.93 -6.68 9.16
C ARG A 2 -6.00 -6.22 8.05
N ALA A 3 -6.19 -4.99 7.59
CA ALA A 3 -5.37 -4.38 6.55
C ALA A 3 -5.07 -2.93 6.91
N VAL A 4 -4.05 -2.36 6.28
CA VAL A 4 -3.78 -0.93 6.33
C VAL A 4 -4.28 -0.33 5.02
N PHE A 5 -5.19 0.63 5.12
CA PHE A 5 -5.79 1.30 3.97
C PHE A 5 -5.14 2.67 3.78
N ILE A 6 -4.53 2.86 2.62
CA ILE A 6 -3.99 4.17 2.21
C ILE A 6 -5.08 4.84 1.39
N ASN A 7 -5.74 5.83 1.98
CA ASN A 7 -6.82 6.57 1.38
C ASN A 7 -6.28 7.89 0.83
N ALA A 8 -5.94 7.91 -0.45
CA ALA A 8 -5.38 9.10 -1.09
C ALA A 8 -6.42 10.21 -1.27
N VAL A 9 -7.70 9.84 -1.37
CA VAL A 9 -8.80 10.82 -1.51
C VAL A 9 -8.91 11.67 -0.26
N ASP A 10 -8.93 11.03 0.91
CA ASP A 10 -9.07 11.72 2.19
C ASP A 10 -7.72 12.01 2.86
N ARG A 11 -6.63 11.60 2.24
CA ARG A 11 -5.26 11.76 2.76
C ARG A 11 -5.11 11.18 4.16
N ARG A 12 -5.54 9.92 4.31
CA ARG A 12 -5.46 9.19 5.57
C ARG A 12 -4.91 7.80 5.37
N VAL A 13 -4.22 7.30 6.40
CA VAL A 13 -3.78 5.92 6.48
C VAL A 13 -4.47 5.31 7.70
N GLU A 14 -5.25 4.26 7.50
CA GLU A 14 -6.13 3.70 8.51
C GLU A 14 -5.97 2.20 8.65
N GLU A 15 -6.12 1.70 9.86
CA GLU A 15 -6.30 0.27 10.08
C GLU A 15 -7.77 -0.05 9.82
N ILE A 16 -8.04 -1.05 9.00
CA ILE A 16 -9.39 -1.47 8.68
C ILE A 16 -9.56 -2.97 8.78
N GLU A 17 -10.81 -3.38 8.97
CA GLU A 17 -11.23 -4.76 8.76
C GLU A 17 -11.87 -4.85 7.38
N ILE A 18 -11.46 -5.84 6.61
CA ILE A 18 -11.97 -6.06 5.26
C ILE A 18 -12.13 -7.55 5.00
N GLU A 19 -13.17 -7.92 4.27
CA GLU A 19 -13.32 -9.30 3.84
C GLU A 19 -12.21 -9.66 2.84
N ASN A 20 -11.67 -10.85 2.96
CA ASN A 20 -10.63 -11.34 2.05
C ASN A 20 -11.28 -11.85 0.75
N LYS A 21 -11.82 -10.91 -0.02
CA LYS A 21 -12.50 -11.17 -1.29
C LYS A 21 -12.16 -10.08 -2.30
N LEU A 22 -12.06 -10.44 -3.55
CA LEU A 22 -11.77 -9.48 -4.64
C LEU A 22 -12.79 -8.34 -4.67
N GLU A 23 -14.07 -8.64 -4.51
CA GLU A 23 -15.13 -7.63 -4.54
C GLU A 23 -14.96 -6.59 -3.44
N ALA A 24 -14.53 -7.03 -2.27
CA ALA A 24 -14.28 -6.12 -1.15
C ALA A 24 -13.08 -5.22 -1.43
N PHE A 25 -12.04 -5.75 -2.06
CA PHE A 25 -10.86 -4.97 -2.46
C PHE A 25 -11.22 -3.95 -3.53
N TYR A 26 -11.97 -4.37 -4.55
CA TYR A 26 -12.42 -3.45 -5.60
C TYR A 26 -13.24 -2.29 -5.03
N ALA A 27 -14.16 -2.60 -4.14
CA ALA A 27 -15.01 -1.59 -3.54
C ALA A 27 -14.22 -0.60 -2.67
N ARG A 28 -13.26 -1.10 -1.90
CA ARG A 28 -12.48 -0.25 -1.00
C ARG A 28 -11.50 0.64 -1.76
N ILE A 29 -10.81 0.09 -2.74
CA ILE A 29 -9.84 0.83 -3.53
C ILE A 29 -10.55 1.75 -4.54
N GLY A 30 -11.69 1.34 -5.03
CA GLY A 30 -12.44 2.09 -6.04
C GLY A 30 -11.99 1.76 -7.45
N CYS A 31 -11.85 0.46 -7.75
CA CYS A 31 -11.37 -0.01 -9.03
C CYS A 31 -12.09 -1.28 -9.46
N GLU A 32 -11.83 -1.73 -10.66
CA GLU A 32 -12.39 -2.96 -11.22
C GLU A 32 -11.37 -4.07 -11.34
N MET A 33 -10.09 -3.74 -11.28
CA MET A 33 -8.98 -4.70 -11.33
C MET A 33 -7.90 -4.29 -10.37
N ILE A 34 -7.35 -5.25 -9.66
CA ILE A 34 -6.29 -4.99 -8.70
C ILE A 34 -4.98 -5.64 -9.15
N GLU A 35 -3.89 -5.06 -8.69
CA GLU A 35 -2.54 -5.61 -8.84
C GLU A 35 -1.90 -5.73 -7.47
N PRO A 36 -1.50 -6.95 -7.06
CA PRO A 36 -0.70 -7.13 -5.86
C PRO A 36 0.76 -6.83 -6.15
N ILE A 37 1.38 -6.03 -5.30
CA ILE A 37 2.78 -5.64 -5.45
C ILE A 37 3.53 -6.06 -4.19
N ALA A 38 4.56 -6.87 -4.36
CA ALA A 38 5.36 -7.33 -3.23
C ALA A 38 6.19 -6.17 -2.66
N LEU A 39 6.07 -5.96 -1.35
CA LEU A 39 6.84 -4.93 -0.64
C LEU A 39 8.09 -5.52 0.04
N GLY A 40 8.29 -6.80 -0.06
CA GLY A 40 9.34 -7.52 0.62
C GLY A 40 8.81 -8.35 1.78
N ARG A 41 9.48 -9.44 2.11
CA ARG A 41 9.05 -10.43 3.09
C ARG A 41 7.64 -10.93 2.79
N LYS A 42 6.69 -10.69 3.69
CA LYS A 42 5.31 -11.15 3.53
C LYS A 42 4.33 -10.01 3.22
N PHE A 43 4.82 -8.79 3.05
CA PHE A 43 3.96 -7.63 2.84
C PHE A 43 3.63 -7.45 1.37
N VAL A 44 2.36 -7.20 1.09
CA VAL A 44 1.84 -7.00 -0.26
C VAL A 44 0.98 -5.75 -0.26
N MET A 45 1.20 -4.89 -1.25
CA MET A 45 0.35 -3.73 -1.47
C MET A 45 -0.58 -4.02 -2.65
N ILE A 46 -1.88 -3.85 -2.43
CA ILE A 46 -2.90 -4.06 -3.45
C ILE A 46 -3.32 -2.71 -3.99
N VAL A 47 -3.16 -2.51 -5.29
CA VAL A 47 -3.43 -1.24 -5.95
C VAL A 47 -4.35 -1.43 -7.15
N ASP A 48 -4.85 -0.33 -7.72
CA ASP A 48 -5.58 -0.35 -8.98
C ASP A 48 -4.61 -0.69 -10.11
N GLU A 49 -4.82 -1.80 -10.79
CA GLU A 49 -3.98 -2.24 -11.90
C GLU A 49 -3.91 -1.19 -13.02
N GLU A 50 -5.00 -0.49 -13.24
CA GLU A 50 -5.10 0.54 -14.27
C GLU A 50 -4.96 1.96 -13.71
N GLY A 51 -4.39 2.10 -12.51
CA GLY A 51 -4.34 3.37 -11.80
C GLY A 51 -3.75 4.51 -12.61
N LYS A 52 -2.65 4.28 -13.33
CA LYS A 52 -2.01 5.31 -14.15
C LYS A 52 -2.75 5.62 -15.45
N LEU A 53 -3.64 4.72 -15.89
CA LEU A 53 -4.44 4.88 -17.11
C LEU A 53 -5.81 5.49 -16.81
N ARG A 54 -6.24 5.43 -15.56
CA ARG A 54 -7.49 6.04 -15.11
C ARG A 54 -7.20 7.45 -14.64
N ASN A 55 -8.17 8.33 -14.75
CA ASN A 55 -7.99 9.74 -14.40
C ASN A 55 -8.09 9.96 -12.88
N TRP A 56 -7.25 9.26 -12.10
CA TRP A 56 -7.13 9.56 -10.69
C TRP A 56 -6.53 10.95 -10.51
N LYS A 57 -7.16 11.77 -9.69
CA LYS A 57 -6.67 13.12 -9.37
C LYS A 57 -5.75 13.13 -8.16
N VAL A 58 -5.69 12.02 -7.45
CA VAL A 58 -4.93 11.86 -6.22
C VAL A 58 -4.17 10.54 -6.25
N GLY A 59 -3.10 10.49 -5.48
CA GLY A 59 -2.29 9.31 -5.32
C GLY A 59 -1.37 9.46 -4.13
N PHE A 60 -0.35 8.62 -4.07
CA PHE A 60 0.62 8.66 -2.98
C PHE A 60 1.95 8.07 -3.43
N ARG A 61 2.95 8.32 -2.63
CA ARG A 61 4.26 7.67 -2.73
C ARG A 61 4.60 7.07 -1.38
N LEU A 62 5.03 5.83 -1.37
CA LEU A 62 5.46 5.14 -0.17
C LEU A 62 7.00 5.08 -0.15
N GLY A 63 7.61 5.82 0.78
CA GLY A 63 9.06 5.93 0.86
C GLY A 63 9.66 6.51 -0.41
N ASP A 64 10.70 5.85 -0.93
CA ASP A 64 11.40 6.28 -2.15
C ASP A 64 10.86 5.64 -3.43
N ALA A 65 9.75 4.90 -3.34
CA ALA A 65 9.18 4.23 -4.48
C ALA A 65 8.52 5.21 -5.45
N GLU A 66 8.19 4.72 -6.65
CA GLU A 66 7.40 5.51 -7.60
C GLU A 66 6.01 5.79 -7.04
N GLY A 67 5.43 6.90 -7.49
CA GLY A 67 4.08 7.26 -7.11
C GLY A 67 3.04 6.27 -7.62
N ILE A 68 2.01 6.08 -6.81
CA ILE A 68 0.85 5.23 -7.11
C ILE A 68 -0.37 6.13 -7.26
N ALA A 69 -1.15 5.89 -8.30
CA ALA A 69 -2.41 6.60 -8.51
C ALA A 69 -3.54 5.90 -7.74
N GLY A 70 -4.34 6.67 -7.01
CA GLY A 70 -5.47 6.16 -6.27
C GLY A 70 -5.13 5.65 -4.88
N ASN A 71 -5.95 4.74 -4.39
CA ASN A 71 -5.85 4.16 -3.05
C ASN A 71 -5.15 2.80 -3.07
N ALA A 72 -4.77 2.33 -1.90
CA ALA A 72 -4.13 1.02 -1.77
C ALA A 72 -4.46 0.34 -0.44
N LEU A 73 -4.30 -0.98 -0.43
CA LEU A 73 -4.39 -1.80 0.77
C LEU A 73 -3.05 -2.49 1.01
N ILE A 74 -2.60 -2.55 2.24
CA ILE A 74 -1.43 -3.34 2.62
C ILE A 74 -1.91 -4.53 3.45
N VAL A 75 -1.58 -5.72 2.98
CA VAL A 75 -1.89 -6.99 3.62
C VAL A 75 -0.63 -7.83 3.72
N CYS A 76 -0.71 -8.97 4.38
CA CYS A 76 0.35 -9.97 4.35
C CYS A 76 -0.06 -11.13 3.45
N GLU A 77 0.94 -11.89 3.00
CA GLU A 77 0.74 -13.07 2.18
C GLU A 77 1.31 -14.29 2.91
N LYS A 78 0.53 -15.36 2.96
CA LYS A 78 0.98 -16.65 3.47
C LYS A 78 1.85 -17.37 2.45
N SER A 79 2.55 -18.40 2.89
CA SER A 79 3.40 -19.22 2.00
C SER A 79 2.63 -19.88 0.86
N ASN A 80 1.31 -20.09 1.02
CA ASN A 80 0.45 -20.65 -0.01
C ASN A 80 -0.12 -19.60 -0.98
N GLY A 81 0.24 -18.32 -0.81
CA GLY A 81 -0.23 -17.24 -1.66
C GLY A 81 -1.49 -16.52 -1.18
N ASP A 82 -2.16 -17.03 -0.14
CA ASP A 82 -3.36 -16.38 0.39
C ASP A 82 -3.01 -15.12 1.18
N PHE A 83 -3.85 -14.12 1.09
CA PHE A 83 -3.70 -12.91 1.90
C PHE A 83 -4.14 -13.16 3.33
N THR A 84 -3.52 -12.48 4.26
CA THR A 84 -3.80 -12.58 5.68
C THR A 84 -3.57 -11.24 6.36
N ASP A 85 -3.87 -11.17 7.66
CA ASP A 85 -3.80 -9.96 8.46
C ASP A 85 -2.44 -9.27 8.34
N CYS A 86 -2.48 -7.97 8.13
CA CYS A 86 -1.32 -7.10 8.26
C CYS A 86 -1.39 -6.42 9.62
N ARG A 87 -0.37 -6.61 10.43
CA ARG A 87 -0.32 -6.05 11.79
C ARG A 87 0.57 -4.82 11.91
N LEU A 88 0.99 -4.25 10.79
CA LEU A 88 1.74 -2.99 10.81
C LEU A 88 0.84 -1.87 11.33
N PRO A 89 1.38 -1.01 12.21
CA PRO A 89 0.63 0.15 12.65
C PRO A 89 0.38 1.11 11.49
N ALA A 90 -0.85 1.62 11.39
CA ALA A 90 -1.18 2.61 10.36
C ALA A 90 -0.30 3.87 10.48
N GLY A 91 0.02 4.28 11.69
CA GLY A 91 0.89 5.43 11.91
C GLY A 91 2.28 5.28 11.32
N LEU A 92 2.82 4.06 11.32
CA LEU A 92 4.11 3.79 10.70
C LEU A 92 4.03 3.99 9.17
N ILE A 93 3.01 3.43 8.56
CA ILE A 93 2.79 3.58 7.11
C ILE A 93 2.50 5.04 6.77
N ALA A 94 1.72 5.74 7.59
CA ALA A 94 1.45 7.17 7.41
C ALA A 94 2.74 7.99 7.39
N GLY A 95 3.68 7.66 8.27
CA GLY A 95 4.98 8.34 8.32
C GLY A 95 5.83 8.13 7.09
N MET A 96 5.58 7.06 6.33
CA MET A 96 6.29 6.76 5.08
C MET A 96 5.52 7.24 3.84
N THR A 97 4.30 7.72 4.00
CA THR A 97 3.40 8.05 2.90
C THR A 97 3.44 9.54 2.60
N GLU A 98 3.67 9.87 1.34
CA GLU A 98 3.51 11.21 0.81
C GLU A 98 2.29 11.21 -0.11
N PHE A 99 1.28 12.02 0.22
CA PHE A 99 0.11 12.14 -0.64
C PHE A 99 0.39 13.11 -1.78
N LEU A 100 -0.09 12.75 -2.97
CA LEU A 100 0.21 13.47 -4.20
C LEU A 100 -1.07 14.02 -4.82
N ASP A 101 -0.97 15.26 -5.31
CA ASP A 101 -1.98 15.86 -6.17
C ASP A 101 -1.54 15.60 -7.62
N LEU A 102 -2.21 14.67 -8.29
CA LEU A 102 -1.82 14.22 -9.62
C LEU A 102 -2.19 15.23 -10.71
N GLU A 103 -3.03 16.21 -10.42
CA GLU A 103 -3.30 17.33 -11.34
C GLU A 103 -2.10 18.28 -11.41
N LYS A 104 -1.43 18.49 -10.27
CA LYS A 104 -0.24 19.36 -10.20
C LYS A 104 1.05 18.62 -10.50
N THR A 105 1.12 17.34 -10.12
CA THR A 105 2.33 16.52 -10.29
C THR A 105 1.91 15.21 -10.94
N PRO A 106 1.71 15.19 -12.27
CA PRO A 106 1.32 13.96 -12.96
C PRO A 106 2.38 12.86 -12.82
N LEU A 107 1.93 11.63 -12.70
CA LEU A 107 2.83 10.48 -12.69
C LEU A 107 3.28 10.18 -14.13
N PRO A 108 4.49 9.66 -14.31
CA PRO A 108 4.92 9.22 -15.63
C PRO A 108 4.03 8.07 -16.12
N PRO A 109 3.90 7.89 -17.45
CA PRO A 109 3.13 6.77 -17.99
C PRO A 109 3.71 5.44 -17.51
N PRO A 110 2.88 4.38 -17.43
CA PRO A 110 3.37 3.09 -16.98
C PRO A 110 4.48 2.58 -17.90
N ALA A 111 5.59 2.20 -17.30
CA ALA A 111 6.70 1.57 -18.01
C ALA A 111 6.43 0.08 -18.16
N PHE A 112 6.96 -0.49 -19.24
CA PHE A 112 6.90 -1.93 -19.42
C PHE A 112 7.76 -2.62 -18.36
N GLY A 113 7.21 -3.68 -17.79
CA GLY A 113 7.87 -4.35 -16.69
C GLY A 113 7.68 -3.53 -15.43
N ILE A 114 7.07 -4.11 -14.48
CA ILE A 114 6.71 -3.49 -13.21
C ILE A 114 7.95 -3.35 -12.36
N ALA A 115 8.85 -2.49 -12.78
CA ALA A 115 10.04 -2.18 -12.01
C ALA A 115 9.76 -1.19 -10.89
N MET A 116 8.58 -0.57 -10.88
CA MET A 116 8.33 0.59 -10.03
C MET A 116 8.41 0.33 -8.54
N LEU A 117 8.25 -0.90 -8.11
CA LEU A 117 8.37 -1.22 -6.68
C LEU A 117 9.54 -2.11 -6.34
N THR A 118 10.34 -2.51 -7.34
CA THR A 118 11.63 -3.14 -7.06
C THR A 118 12.62 -2.16 -6.45
N ASP A 119 12.34 -0.87 -6.56
CA ASP A 119 13.16 0.19 -5.97
C ASP A 119 12.80 0.51 -4.53
N LEU A 120 11.79 -0.12 -3.97
CA LEU A 120 11.56 -0.06 -2.53
C LEU A 120 12.73 -0.75 -1.86
N ARG A 121 13.60 0.04 -1.27
CA ARG A 121 14.82 -0.51 -0.66
C ARG A 121 14.45 -1.51 0.42
N PRO A 122 14.94 -2.76 0.36
CA PRO A 122 14.67 -3.75 1.40
C PRO A 122 15.02 -3.24 2.80
N GLU A 123 16.05 -2.42 2.88
CA GLU A 123 16.51 -1.79 4.11
C GLU A 123 15.47 -0.88 4.74
N SER A 124 14.76 -0.10 3.94
CA SER A 124 13.69 0.79 4.43
C SER A 124 12.52 -0.01 4.98
N ILE A 125 12.17 -1.10 4.31
CA ILE A 125 11.10 -1.98 4.75
C ILE A 125 11.49 -2.72 6.04
N GLU A 126 12.70 -3.22 6.12
CA GLU A 126 13.20 -3.89 7.31
C GLU A 126 13.25 -2.96 8.51
N LYS A 127 13.70 -1.73 8.30
CA LYS A 127 13.71 -0.72 9.35
C LYS A 127 12.30 -0.40 9.84
N ALA A 128 11.35 -0.25 8.92
CA ALA A 128 9.96 -0.01 9.25
C ALA A 128 9.36 -1.18 10.03
N GLN A 129 9.69 -2.42 9.65
CA GLN A 129 9.25 -3.62 10.37
C GLN A 129 9.85 -3.69 11.78
N ALA A 130 11.12 -3.37 11.92
CA ALA A 130 11.78 -3.37 13.23
C ALA A 130 11.17 -2.33 14.15
N GLU A 131 10.87 -1.13 13.63
CA GLU A 131 10.20 -0.08 14.39
C GLU A 131 8.78 -0.49 14.80
N ALA A 132 8.05 -1.13 13.90
CA ALA A 132 6.70 -1.62 14.18
C ALA A 132 6.71 -2.68 15.29
N LEU A 133 7.68 -3.59 15.26
CA LEU A 133 7.83 -4.61 16.29
C LEU A 133 8.18 -4.00 17.64
N ARG A 134 9.04 -2.98 17.66
CA ARG A 134 9.37 -2.27 18.90
C ARG A 134 8.16 -1.57 19.48
N ASP A 135 7.37 -0.89 18.66
CA ASP A 135 6.16 -0.23 19.12
C ASP A 135 5.15 -1.22 19.69
N LEU A 136 5.00 -2.38 19.05
CA LEU A 136 4.14 -3.44 19.57
C LEU A 136 4.63 -3.98 20.92
N GLU A 137 5.93 -4.09 21.10
CA GLU A 137 6.50 -4.52 22.39
C GLU A 137 6.30 -3.47 23.48
N GLN A 138 6.44 -2.19 23.15
CA GLN A 138 6.21 -1.10 24.09
C GLN A 138 4.75 -0.97 24.52
N HIS A 139 3.81 -1.28 23.65
CA HIS A 139 2.38 -1.20 23.94
C HIS A 139 1.83 -2.40 24.71
N ARG A 140 2.63 -3.43 24.88
CA ARG A 140 2.25 -4.63 25.65
C ARG A 140 2.54 -4.53 27.15
N ARG A 141 3.10 -3.46 27.58
CA ARG A 141 3.45 -3.28 29.01
C ARG A 141 2.43 -2.46 29.74
#